data_8706a7fcba2f56645e463fe41ff601f6
#
_entry.id   8706a7fcba2f56645e463fe41ff601f6
#
_cell.length_a   1.000
_cell.length_b   1.000
_cell.length_c   1.000
_cell.angle_alpha   90.00
_cell.angle_beta   90.00
_cell.angle_gamma   90.00
#
_symmetry.space_group_name_H-M   'P 1'
#
loop_
_entity.id
_entity.type
_entity.pdbx_description
1 polymer ?
#
loop_
_entity_poly.entity_id
_entity_poly.type
_entity_poly.pdbx_seq_one_letter_code
_entity_poly.pdbx_strand_id
1 'polypeptide(L)'
;GSGLKNLGDSLVERRISNFDILISHFHYDHTCGLPFFKPAYMEDYSFALRSGRKDIFKVLDSQISSPSFPITMNEFNANIKYKNFNVGDNFQLNGNIKVKTFPLNHPDGAVGYRVENNNKSICYITDHEHKINIKNEELINFVNNSDILIYDSTYKDEEFANYIGWGHSTWQEGARISKNANVKKFFIFH
;
A
#
# COMPACT_ATOMS: atom_id res chain seq x y z
N GLY A 1 4.83 -6.30 0.56
CA GLY A 1 4.68 -7.67 0.11
C GLY A 1 5.87 -8.18 -0.69
N SER A 2 5.81 -9.43 -1.11
CA SER A 2 6.92 -10.13 -1.80
C SER A 2 7.37 -9.46 -3.10
N GLY A 3 6.48 -8.73 -3.79
CA GLY A 3 6.82 -7.97 -5.00
C GLY A 3 7.89 -6.89 -4.81
N LEU A 4 8.14 -6.47 -3.56
CA LEU A 4 9.14 -5.45 -3.25
C LEU A 4 10.57 -5.94 -3.63
N LYS A 5 10.85 -7.24 -3.51
CA LYS A 5 12.12 -7.83 -3.96
C LYS A 5 12.35 -7.57 -5.45
N ASN A 6 11.38 -7.91 -6.29
CA ASN A 6 11.50 -7.75 -7.74
C ASN A 6 11.57 -6.27 -8.14
N LEU A 7 10.84 -5.40 -7.43
CA LEU A 7 10.95 -3.96 -7.60
C LEU A 7 12.38 -3.49 -7.28
N GLY A 8 12.99 -3.99 -6.19
CA GLY A 8 14.36 -3.66 -5.81
C GLY A 8 15.37 -4.01 -6.91
N ASP A 9 15.29 -5.20 -7.48
CA ASP A 9 16.14 -5.61 -8.59
C ASP A 9 15.97 -4.67 -9.80
N SER A 10 14.72 -4.33 -10.16
CA SER A 10 14.44 -3.39 -11.26
C SER A 10 14.95 -1.97 -11.00
N LEU A 11 14.85 -1.47 -9.76
CA LEU A 11 15.38 -0.15 -9.39
C LEU A 11 16.91 -0.10 -9.56
N VAL A 12 17.60 -1.18 -9.17
CA VAL A 12 19.05 -1.30 -9.31
C VAL A 12 19.45 -1.33 -10.79
N GLU A 13 18.82 -2.16 -11.61
CA GLU A 13 19.06 -2.24 -13.05
C GLU A 13 18.87 -0.89 -13.73
N ARG A 14 17.83 -0.16 -13.34
CA ARG A 14 17.48 1.16 -13.90
C ARG A 14 18.24 2.32 -13.26
N ARG A 15 19.08 2.07 -12.26
CA ARG A 15 19.84 3.07 -11.49
C ARG A 15 18.95 4.15 -10.88
N ILE A 16 17.77 3.75 -10.36
CA ILE A 16 16.85 4.66 -9.67
C ILE A 16 17.17 4.55 -8.17
N SER A 17 17.93 5.50 -7.65
CA SER A 17 18.45 5.46 -6.27
C SER A 17 17.70 6.38 -5.30
N ASN A 18 16.71 7.16 -5.76
CA ASN A 18 15.92 8.04 -4.90
C ASN A 18 14.42 7.86 -5.18
N PHE A 19 13.65 7.42 -4.16
CA PHE A 19 12.23 7.11 -4.28
C PHE A 19 11.52 7.12 -2.92
N ASP A 20 10.19 7.03 -2.96
CA ASP A 20 9.35 6.85 -1.78
C ASP A 20 8.61 5.50 -1.85
N ILE A 21 8.46 4.83 -0.71
CA ILE A 21 7.63 3.65 -0.54
C ILE A 21 6.46 4.02 0.38
N LEU A 22 5.24 3.85 -0.11
CA LEU A 22 4.01 4.07 0.64
C LEU A 22 3.56 2.74 1.24
N ILE A 23 3.48 2.65 2.56
CA ILE A 23 3.08 1.44 3.30
C ILE A 23 1.62 1.58 3.69
N SER A 24 0.77 0.67 3.24
CA SER A 24 -0.66 0.66 3.60
C SER A 24 -0.84 0.36 5.09
N HIS A 25 -0.22 -0.72 5.57
CA HIS A 25 -0.20 -1.15 6.96
C HIS A 25 0.94 -2.17 7.16
N PHE A 26 1.05 -2.73 8.37
CA PHE A 26 2.22 -3.52 8.78
C PHE A 26 1.92 -5.02 9.00
N HIS A 27 0.85 -5.57 8.45
CA HIS A 27 0.71 -7.01 8.41
C HIS A 27 1.85 -7.63 7.60
N TYR A 28 2.27 -8.83 8.00
CA TYR A 28 3.52 -9.42 7.53
C TYR A 28 3.58 -9.64 6.02
N ASP A 29 2.47 -10.02 5.42
CA ASP A 29 2.33 -10.21 3.97
C ASP A 29 2.56 -8.92 3.15
N HIS A 30 2.38 -7.72 3.78
CA HIS A 30 2.67 -6.42 3.17
C HIS A 30 4.11 -5.94 3.39
N THR A 31 4.81 -6.47 4.40
CA THR A 31 6.17 -6.05 4.79
C THR A 31 7.25 -7.09 4.52
N CYS A 32 6.88 -8.37 4.32
CA CYS A 32 7.80 -9.51 4.18
C CYS A 32 8.84 -9.38 3.05
N GLY A 33 8.61 -8.51 2.08
CA GLY A 33 9.58 -8.25 1.00
C GLY A 33 10.73 -7.32 1.39
N LEU A 34 10.60 -6.58 2.50
CA LEU A 34 11.60 -5.57 2.87
C LEU A 34 12.98 -6.16 3.19
N PRO A 35 13.11 -7.29 3.91
CA PRO A 35 14.42 -7.92 4.14
C PRO A 35 15.14 -8.38 2.87
N PHE A 36 14.42 -8.52 1.76
CA PHE A 36 14.95 -8.94 0.46
C PHE A 36 15.07 -7.77 -0.54
N PHE A 37 14.84 -6.55 -0.06
CA PHE A 37 14.85 -5.34 -0.89
C PHE A 37 16.29 -4.85 -1.08
N LYS A 38 16.92 -5.25 -2.17
CA LYS A 38 18.33 -4.97 -2.47
C LYS A 38 18.76 -3.50 -2.28
N PRO A 39 17.97 -2.48 -2.67
CA PRO A 39 18.34 -1.08 -2.43
C PRO A 39 18.56 -0.72 -0.95
N ALA A 40 17.95 -1.43 -0.01
CA ALA A 40 18.13 -1.15 1.41
C ALA A 40 19.56 -1.40 1.91
N TYR A 41 20.33 -2.25 1.23
CA TYR A 41 21.70 -2.62 1.58
C TYR A 41 22.77 -1.80 0.85
N MET A 42 22.39 -0.83 0.02
CA MET A 42 23.29 -0.07 -0.86
C MET A 42 23.45 1.36 -0.37
N GLU A 43 24.67 1.79 -0.06
CA GLU A 43 24.97 3.12 0.53
C GLU A 43 24.61 4.30 -0.39
N ASP A 44 24.63 4.11 -1.71
CA ASP A 44 24.27 5.10 -2.71
C ASP A 44 22.76 5.27 -2.93
N TYR A 45 21.93 4.51 -2.18
CA TYR A 45 20.48 4.61 -2.23
C TYR A 45 19.91 5.48 -1.10
N SER A 46 18.90 6.26 -1.44
CA SER A 46 18.17 7.09 -0.46
C SER A 46 16.67 6.97 -0.73
N PHE A 47 15.89 6.55 0.27
CA PHE A 47 14.44 6.47 0.11
C PHE A 47 13.68 6.77 1.39
N ALA A 48 12.39 7.09 1.24
CA ALA A 48 11.52 7.28 2.38
C ALA A 48 10.50 6.15 2.49
N LEU A 49 10.36 5.58 3.69
CA LEU A 49 9.22 4.75 4.07
C LEU A 49 8.16 5.65 4.69
N ARG A 50 6.98 5.71 4.05
CA ARG A 50 5.87 6.56 4.51
C ARG A 50 4.70 5.72 4.98
N SER A 51 4.12 6.08 6.12
CA SER A 51 2.96 5.37 6.70
C SER A 51 2.11 6.31 7.56
N GLY A 52 0.86 5.92 7.79
CA GLY A 52 -0.01 6.55 8.79
C GLY A 52 0.43 6.29 10.25
N ARG A 53 1.40 5.39 10.50
CA ARG A 53 1.95 5.11 11.84
C ARG A 53 3.18 5.98 12.14
N LYS A 54 3.35 6.31 13.42
CA LYS A 54 4.51 7.09 13.89
C LYS A 54 5.74 6.22 14.19
N ASP A 55 5.55 4.94 14.49
CA ASP A 55 6.56 4.00 14.97
C ASP A 55 7.06 3.05 13.87
N ILE A 56 7.18 3.55 12.63
CA ILE A 56 7.54 2.76 11.42
C ILE A 56 8.78 1.90 11.66
N PHE A 57 9.88 2.50 12.11
CA PHE A 57 11.13 1.78 12.37
C PHE A 57 10.95 0.66 13.38
N LYS A 58 10.33 0.98 14.54
CA LYS A 58 10.14 0.03 15.63
C LYS A 58 9.35 -1.21 15.19
N VAL A 59 8.28 -1.01 14.41
CA VAL A 59 7.44 -2.12 13.93
C VAL A 59 8.22 -2.98 12.94
N LEU A 60 8.88 -2.37 11.96
CA LEU A 60 9.66 -3.10 10.96
C LEU A 60 10.85 -3.84 11.60
N ASP A 61 11.57 -3.20 12.52
CA ASP A 61 12.70 -3.82 13.23
C ASP A 61 12.25 -5.03 14.07
N SER A 62 11.06 -4.97 14.68
CA SER A 62 10.51 -6.13 15.39
C SER A 62 10.16 -7.32 14.47
N GLN A 63 9.82 -7.04 13.21
CA GLN A 63 9.52 -8.07 12.21
C GLN A 63 10.79 -8.64 11.55
N ILE A 64 11.85 -7.81 11.46
CA ILE A 64 13.14 -8.16 10.86
C ILE A 64 14.16 -8.33 11.99
N SER A 65 14.01 -9.38 12.77
CA SER A 65 14.87 -9.66 13.93
C SER A 65 14.82 -11.15 14.30
N SER A 66 15.84 -11.57 15.08
CA SER A 66 15.89 -12.92 15.64
C SER A 66 14.69 -13.17 16.57
N PRO A 67 14.10 -14.40 16.56
CA PRO A 67 14.50 -15.57 15.76
C PRO A 67 13.88 -15.61 14.36
N SER A 68 13.04 -14.64 13.98
CA SER A 68 12.26 -14.68 12.73
C SER A 68 13.11 -14.38 11.50
N PHE A 69 14.17 -13.58 11.67
CA PHE A 69 15.09 -13.22 10.60
C PHE A 69 16.53 -13.08 11.12
N PRO A 70 17.58 -13.46 10.34
CA PRO A 70 18.97 -13.50 10.81
C PRO A 70 19.66 -12.13 10.92
N ILE A 71 19.06 -11.08 10.33
CA ILE A 71 19.55 -9.70 10.39
C ILE A 71 18.53 -8.77 11.03
N THR A 72 18.93 -7.55 11.30
CA THR A 72 18.07 -6.46 11.78
C THR A 72 18.04 -5.30 10.80
N MET A 73 17.22 -4.29 11.07
CA MET A 73 17.20 -3.07 10.27
C MET A 73 18.53 -2.30 10.31
N ASN A 74 19.43 -2.61 11.26
CA ASN A 74 20.74 -1.96 11.39
C ASN A 74 21.73 -2.38 10.29
N GLU A 75 21.50 -3.49 9.61
CA GLU A 75 22.31 -3.93 8.47
C GLU A 75 21.93 -3.23 7.15
N PHE A 76 20.91 -2.37 7.17
CA PHE A 76 20.55 -1.55 6.03
C PHE A 76 21.50 -0.36 5.90
N ASN A 77 22.21 -0.26 4.78
CA ASN A 77 23.23 0.77 4.53
C ASN A 77 22.68 2.00 3.78
N ALA A 78 21.48 1.90 3.20
CA ALA A 78 20.83 2.99 2.50
C ALA A 78 20.42 4.12 3.47
N ASN A 79 20.34 5.35 2.95
CA ASN A 79 19.79 6.48 3.70
C ASN A 79 18.25 6.38 3.75
N ILE A 80 17.71 5.73 4.77
CA ILE A 80 16.27 5.49 4.93
C ILE A 80 15.65 6.57 5.82
N LYS A 81 14.63 7.27 5.31
CA LYS A 81 13.85 8.25 6.05
C LYS A 81 12.49 7.68 6.42
N TYR A 82 12.15 7.70 7.69
CA TYR A 82 10.83 7.28 8.19
C TYR A 82 9.93 8.49 8.31
N LYS A 83 8.87 8.57 7.50
CA LYS A 83 7.96 9.71 7.43
C LYS A 83 6.53 9.28 7.70
N ASN A 84 5.93 9.84 8.74
CA ASN A 84 4.52 9.62 9.03
C ASN A 84 3.64 10.78 8.52
N PHE A 85 2.36 10.49 8.36
CA PHE A 85 1.29 11.44 8.02
C PHE A 85 0.02 11.03 8.79
N ASN A 86 -0.99 11.91 8.84
CA ASN A 86 -2.30 11.51 9.34
C ASN A 86 -3.13 10.91 8.20
N VAL A 87 -3.82 9.80 8.44
CA VAL A 87 -4.70 9.21 7.44
C VAL A 87 -5.83 10.18 7.11
N GLY A 88 -6.07 10.42 5.82
CA GLY A 88 -6.93 11.49 5.31
C GLY A 88 -6.15 12.71 4.80
N ASP A 89 -4.87 12.85 5.16
CA ASP A 89 -4.03 13.92 4.64
C ASP A 89 -3.73 13.75 3.15
N ASN A 90 -3.47 14.90 2.50
CA ASN A 90 -2.93 14.97 1.15
C ASN A 90 -1.52 15.54 1.23
N PHE A 91 -0.58 14.98 0.49
CA PHE A 91 0.79 15.47 0.44
C PHE A 91 1.38 15.32 -0.97
N GLN A 92 2.51 15.97 -1.17
CA GLN A 92 3.22 15.93 -2.45
C GLN A 92 4.58 15.26 -2.28
N LEU A 93 4.92 14.42 -3.25
CA LEU A 93 6.26 13.85 -3.43
C LEU A 93 7.03 14.63 -4.49
N ASN A 94 8.31 14.31 -4.67
CA ASN A 94 9.13 14.89 -5.73
C ASN A 94 8.48 14.66 -7.11
N GLY A 95 8.77 15.57 -8.07
CA GLY A 95 8.22 15.45 -9.43
C GLY A 95 6.73 15.78 -9.56
N ASN A 96 6.19 16.60 -8.65
CA ASN A 96 4.77 17.00 -8.61
C ASN A 96 3.79 15.83 -8.48
N ILE A 97 4.21 14.72 -7.89
CA ILE A 97 3.34 13.59 -7.58
C ILE A 97 2.49 13.94 -6.36
N LYS A 98 1.19 14.00 -6.55
CA LYS A 98 0.23 14.23 -5.48
C LYS A 98 -0.24 12.88 -4.91
N VAL A 99 -0.28 12.78 -3.59
CA VAL A 99 -0.77 11.59 -2.88
C VAL A 99 -1.93 12.03 -1.98
N LYS A 100 -3.04 11.34 -2.11
CA LYS A 100 -4.19 11.43 -1.19
C LYS A 100 -4.31 10.13 -0.45
N THR A 101 -4.71 10.18 0.81
CA THR A 101 -4.84 9.00 1.66
C THR A 101 -6.29 8.81 2.11
N PHE A 102 -6.68 7.57 2.32
CA PHE A 102 -8.04 7.19 2.72
C PHE A 102 -7.99 6.09 3.79
N PRO A 103 -8.78 6.18 4.88
CA PRO A 103 -8.84 5.14 5.88
C PRO A 103 -9.57 3.91 5.33
N LEU A 104 -8.97 2.75 5.46
CA LEU A 104 -9.57 1.48 5.07
C LEU A 104 -10.12 0.76 6.30
N ASN A 105 -11.22 0.04 6.11
CA ASN A 105 -11.83 -0.79 7.14
C ASN A 105 -11.11 -2.13 7.20
N HIS A 106 -10.12 -2.22 8.08
CA HIS A 106 -9.26 -3.39 8.26
C HIS A 106 -8.81 -3.47 9.73
N PRO A 107 -8.63 -4.66 10.32
CA PRO A 107 -8.04 -4.80 11.65
C PRO A 107 -6.73 -4.03 11.77
N ASP A 108 -6.54 -3.32 12.89
CA ASP A 108 -5.41 -2.41 13.15
C ASP A 108 -5.29 -1.21 12.19
N GLY A 109 -6.22 -1.07 11.25
CA GLY A 109 -6.27 0.01 10.27
C GLY A 109 -5.32 -0.19 9.10
N ALA A 110 -5.76 0.24 7.93
CA ALA A 110 -4.93 0.30 6.71
C ALA A 110 -5.19 1.61 5.96
N VAL A 111 -4.29 1.96 5.06
CA VAL A 111 -4.33 3.20 4.28
C VAL A 111 -4.47 2.89 2.80
N GLY A 112 -5.54 3.39 2.21
CA GLY A 112 -5.71 3.48 0.77
C GLY A 112 -5.00 4.70 0.21
N TYR A 113 -4.45 4.59 -0.98
CA TYR A 113 -3.73 5.65 -1.64
C TYR A 113 -4.33 5.99 -3.00
N ARG A 114 -4.42 7.29 -3.29
CA ARG A 114 -4.60 7.80 -4.64
C ARG A 114 -3.38 8.63 -5.03
N VAL A 115 -2.64 8.16 -6.03
CA VAL A 115 -1.44 8.81 -6.55
C VAL A 115 -1.76 9.44 -7.89
N GLU A 116 -1.49 10.74 -8.01
CA GLU A 116 -1.80 11.54 -9.21
C GLU A 116 -0.52 12.20 -9.75
N ASN A 117 -0.27 12.04 -11.05
CA ASN A 117 0.79 12.73 -11.78
C ASN A 117 0.42 12.88 -13.27
N ASN A 118 0.71 14.05 -13.86
CA ASN A 118 0.50 14.33 -15.29
C ASN A 118 -0.89 13.91 -15.80
N ASN A 119 -1.96 14.28 -15.09
CA ASN A 119 -3.36 13.91 -15.39
C ASN A 119 -3.62 12.40 -15.42
N LYS A 120 -2.78 11.61 -14.80
CA LYS A 120 -2.98 10.18 -14.56
C LYS A 120 -3.15 9.91 -13.08
N SER A 121 -3.93 8.90 -12.76
CA SER A 121 -4.18 8.52 -11.37
C SER A 121 -4.26 7.02 -11.17
N ILE A 122 -3.68 6.56 -10.07
CA ILE A 122 -3.75 5.17 -9.61
C ILE A 122 -4.30 5.20 -8.20
N CYS A 123 -5.33 4.39 -7.94
CA CYS A 123 -5.84 4.13 -6.61
C CYS A 123 -5.45 2.72 -6.18
N TYR A 124 -4.88 2.61 -4.97
CA TYR A 124 -4.51 1.35 -4.34
C TYR A 124 -5.34 1.19 -3.07
N ILE A 125 -6.30 0.29 -3.09
CA ILE A 125 -7.25 -0.01 -2.03
C ILE A 125 -7.09 -1.49 -1.68
N THR A 126 -6.07 -1.77 -0.90
CA THR A 126 -5.80 -3.10 -0.36
C THR A 126 -6.49 -3.25 0.99
N ASP A 127 -6.74 -4.49 1.42
CA ASP A 127 -7.18 -4.82 2.78
C ASP A 127 -8.30 -3.90 3.28
N HIS A 128 -9.47 -4.06 2.66
CA HIS A 128 -10.64 -3.23 2.93
C HIS A 128 -11.90 -4.08 2.96
N GLU A 129 -12.52 -4.18 4.13
CA GLU A 129 -13.81 -4.85 4.28
C GLU A 129 -14.95 -3.88 3.94
N HIS A 130 -15.74 -4.24 2.94
CA HIS A 130 -16.97 -3.52 2.61
C HIS A 130 -18.13 -3.98 3.51
N LYS A 131 -19.17 -3.16 3.61
CA LYS A 131 -20.40 -3.50 4.32
C LYS A 131 -21.43 -4.07 3.34
N ILE A 132 -22.01 -5.23 3.65
CA ILE A 132 -23.02 -5.88 2.82
C ILE A 132 -24.21 -4.94 2.58
N ASN A 133 -24.62 -4.78 1.32
CA ASN A 133 -25.73 -3.95 0.89
C ASN A 133 -25.62 -2.46 1.24
N ILE A 134 -24.43 -1.98 1.60
CA ILE A 134 -24.19 -0.56 1.86
C ILE A 134 -23.17 -0.03 0.86
N LYS A 135 -23.62 0.90 0.02
CA LYS A 135 -22.75 1.58 -0.93
C LYS A 135 -21.78 2.50 -0.21
N ASN A 136 -20.48 2.32 -0.43
CA ASN A 136 -19.47 3.18 0.16
C ASN A 136 -19.24 4.43 -0.72
N GLU A 137 -20.07 5.45 -0.54
CA GLU A 137 -20.01 6.68 -1.33
C GLU A 137 -18.68 7.44 -1.14
N GLU A 138 -18.09 7.39 0.05
CA GLU A 138 -16.82 8.08 0.33
C GLU A 138 -15.68 7.42 -0.48
N LEU A 139 -15.62 6.08 -0.50
CA LEU A 139 -14.63 5.36 -1.27
C LEU A 139 -14.84 5.54 -2.77
N ILE A 140 -16.11 5.51 -3.25
CA ILE A 140 -16.44 5.76 -4.65
C ILE A 140 -15.96 7.16 -5.07
N ASN A 141 -16.19 8.18 -4.24
CA ASN A 141 -15.71 9.54 -4.50
C ASN A 141 -14.19 9.62 -4.49
N PHE A 142 -13.53 8.91 -3.57
CA PHE A 142 -12.07 8.89 -3.48
C PHE A 142 -11.41 8.31 -4.74
N VAL A 143 -11.97 7.23 -5.30
CA VAL A 143 -11.43 6.57 -6.51
C VAL A 143 -12.02 7.12 -7.81
N ASN A 144 -12.91 8.11 -7.74
CA ASN A 144 -13.67 8.63 -8.88
C ASN A 144 -12.76 9.05 -10.05
N ASN A 145 -13.15 8.63 -11.27
CA ASN A 145 -12.45 8.91 -12.53
C ASN A 145 -10.96 8.52 -12.53
N SER A 146 -10.53 7.56 -11.69
CA SER A 146 -9.14 7.10 -11.73
C SER A 146 -8.83 6.32 -13.01
N ASP A 147 -7.57 6.40 -13.46
CA ASP A 147 -7.12 5.60 -14.60
C ASP A 147 -6.97 4.12 -14.21
N ILE A 148 -6.55 3.86 -12.97
CA ILE A 148 -6.36 2.51 -12.44
C ILE A 148 -6.90 2.45 -11.02
N LEU A 149 -7.68 1.40 -10.74
CA LEU A 149 -8.02 0.96 -9.40
C LEU A 149 -7.45 -0.44 -9.18
N ILE A 150 -6.64 -0.60 -8.15
CA ILE A 150 -6.19 -1.88 -7.61
C ILE A 150 -6.97 -2.09 -6.32
N TYR A 151 -7.74 -3.18 -6.21
CA TYR A 151 -8.68 -3.37 -5.10
C TYR A 151 -8.59 -4.78 -4.52
N ASP A 152 -8.80 -4.87 -3.21
CA ASP A 152 -8.88 -6.11 -2.44
C ASP A 152 -9.94 -7.05 -3.01
N SER A 153 -9.54 -8.25 -3.35
CA SER A 153 -10.35 -9.24 -4.04
C SER A 153 -10.17 -10.63 -3.46
N THR A 154 -9.95 -10.69 -2.13
CA THR A 154 -9.67 -11.91 -1.38
C THR A 154 -10.81 -12.93 -1.50
N TYR A 155 -12.05 -12.46 -1.47
CA TYR A 155 -13.24 -13.32 -1.45
C TYR A 155 -14.13 -13.15 -2.68
N LYS A 156 -15.16 -14.02 -2.73
CA LYS A 156 -16.33 -13.89 -3.60
C LYS A 156 -17.55 -13.51 -2.78
N ASP A 157 -18.54 -12.86 -3.40
CA ASP A 157 -19.78 -12.46 -2.73
C ASP A 157 -20.49 -13.65 -2.05
N GLU A 158 -20.45 -14.84 -2.67
CA GLU A 158 -21.14 -16.03 -2.17
C GLU A 158 -20.60 -16.55 -0.84
N GLU A 159 -19.33 -16.28 -0.53
CA GLU A 159 -18.66 -16.75 0.68
C GLU A 159 -18.41 -15.64 1.70
N PHE A 160 -18.52 -14.38 1.30
CA PHE A 160 -18.10 -13.21 2.07
C PHE A 160 -18.75 -13.12 3.46
N ALA A 161 -20.02 -13.52 3.58
CA ALA A 161 -20.73 -13.51 4.86
C ALA A 161 -20.04 -14.34 5.97
N ASN A 162 -19.22 -15.33 5.59
CA ASN A 162 -18.47 -16.17 6.54
C ASN A 162 -17.18 -15.49 7.04
N TYR A 163 -16.77 -14.38 6.42
CA TYR A 163 -15.49 -13.72 6.68
C TYR A 163 -15.62 -12.28 7.14
N ILE A 164 -16.81 -11.88 7.59
CA ILE A 164 -17.05 -10.56 8.17
C ILE A 164 -16.16 -10.37 9.40
N GLY A 165 -15.45 -9.23 9.46
CA GLY A 165 -14.49 -8.90 10.52
C GLY A 165 -13.05 -9.31 10.19
N TRP A 166 -12.81 -9.93 9.03
CA TRP A 166 -11.46 -10.29 8.58
C TRP A 166 -10.74 -9.16 7.84
N GLY A 167 -11.47 -8.10 7.49
CA GLY A 167 -10.88 -6.88 6.92
C GLY A 167 -10.62 -6.94 5.43
N HIS A 168 -11.26 -7.85 4.68
CA HIS A 168 -11.08 -8.03 3.25
C HIS A 168 -12.39 -7.90 2.48
N SER A 169 -12.30 -7.82 1.16
CA SER A 169 -13.44 -7.59 0.27
C SER A 169 -13.59 -8.68 -0.79
N THR A 170 -14.52 -8.43 -1.72
CA THR A 170 -14.77 -9.31 -2.86
C THR A 170 -14.38 -8.62 -4.17
N TRP A 171 -13.97 -9.41 -5.17
CA TRP A 171 -13.71 -8.86 -6.49
C TRP A 171 -14.97 -8.25 -7.12
N GLN A 172 -16.17 -8.78 -6.80
CA GLN A 172 -17.44 -8.25 -7.28
C GLN A 172 -17.70 -6.84 -6.72
N GLU A 173 -17.40 -6.62 -5.44
CA GLU A 173 -17.51 -5.27 -4.86
C GLU A 173 -16.54 -4.30 -5.52
N GLY A 174 -15.30 -4.72 -5.74
CA GLY A 174 -14.33 -3.92 -6.50
C GLY A 174 -14.83 -3.56 -7.90
N ALA A 175 -15.48 -4.48 -8.59
CA ALA A 175 -16.10 -4.23 -9.89
C ALA A 175 -17.28 -3.24 -9.79
N ARG A 176 -18.13 -3.35 -8.76
CA ARG A 176 -19.24 -2.41 -8.49
C ARG A 176 -18.71 -0.99 -8.22
N ILE A 177 -17.70 -0.86 -7.35
CA ILE A 177 -17.05 0.41 -7.05
C ILE A 177 -16.43 1.01 -8.32
N SER A 178 -15.68 0.21 -9.07
CA SER A 178 -15.02 0.62 -10.31
C SER A 178 -16.03 1.19 -11.32
N LYS A 179 -17.16 0.53 -11.51
CA LYS A 179 -18.24 0.97 -12.39
C LYS A 179 -18.88 2.28 -11.89
N ASN A 180 -19.22 2.35 -10.60
CA ASN A 180 -19.87 3.53 -10.01
C ASN A 180 -18.95 4.76 -10.00
N ALA A 181 -17.64 4.56 -9.88
CA ALA A 181 -16.63 5.60 -9.86
C ALA A 181 -16.04 5.92 -11.26
N ASN A 182 -16.58 5.35 -12.32
CA ASN A 182 -16.09 5.56 -13.69
C ASN A 182 -14.57 5.33 -13.83
N VAL A 183 -14.06 4.27 -13.23
CA VAL A 183 -12.65 3.85 -13.29
C VAL A 183 -12.35 3.27 -14.67
N LYS A 184 -11.19 3.60 -15.26
CA LYS A 184 -10.84 3.12 -16.61
C LYS A 184 -10.33 1.69 -16.64
N LYS A 185 -9.54 1.29 -15.62
CA LYS A 185 -8.98 -0.07 -15.51
C LYS A 185 -9.06 -0.54 -14.07
N PHE A 186 -9.61 -1.71 -13.87
CA PHE A 186 -9.73 -2.38 -12.59
C PHE A 186 -8.79 -3.58 -12.54
N PHE A 187 -8.03 -3.69 -11.43
CA PHE A 187 -7.15 -4.80 -11.14
C PHE A 187 -7.53 -5.43 -9.81
N ILE A 188 -7.68 -6.74 -9.81
CA ILE A 188 -7.85 -7.54 -8.60
C ILE A 188 -6.50 -7.70 -7.90
N PHE A 189 -6.53 -7.66 -6.59
CA PHE A 189 -5.34 -7.79 -5.74
C PHE A 189 -5.70 -8.50 -4.43
N HIS A 190 -4.78 -9.20 -3.83
CA HIS A 190 -4.83 -9.95 -2.59
C HIS A 190 -5.32 -11.38 -2.66
#